data_41023bb92c7f04d9f560c1bb934d35b5
#
_entry.id   41023bb92c7f04d9f560c1bb934d35b5
#
_cell.length_a   1.000
_cell.length_b   1.000
_cell.length_c   1.000
_cell.angle_alpha   90.00
_cell.angle_beta   90.00
_cell.angle_gamma   90.00
#
_symmetry.space_group_name_H-M   'P 1'
#
loop_
_entity.id
_entity.type
_entity.pdbx_description
1 polymer ?
#
loop_
_entity_poly.entity_id
_entity_poly.type
_entity_poly.pdbx_seq_one_letter_code
_entity_poly.pdbx_strand_id
1 'polypeptide(L)'
;ECIRTIRKYRHEVGIHFDETQYEIANTEEYAFLIKKEASILSEAIGVPITTVSMHRPSENTLETNLEIPGMVNSYSRLFFKEFKYLSDSRRHWREPVEEIVRSNQYERLHILTHAFWYSKQEQSIHDTVYRYVNSANMERYLTYKNNISDMDSIMMKGEVLCIK
;
A
#
# COMPACT_ATOMS: atom_id res chain seq x y z
N GLU A 1 1.10 -15.89 0.59
CA GLU A 1 1.52 -16.25 -0.79
C GLU A 1 1.98 -15.02 -1.58
N CYS A 2 1.23 -13.90 -1.61
CA CYS A 2 1.58 -12.68 -2.36
C CYS A 2 2.98 -12.16 -2.04
N ILE A 3 3.32 -12.01 -0.75
CA ILE A 3 4.65 -11.49 -0.34
C ILE A 3 5.78 -12.40 -0.82
N ARG A 4 5.59 -13.74 -0.79
CA ARG A 4 6.60 -14.67 -1.31
C ARG A 4 6.81 -14.49 -2.82
N THR A 5 5.73 -14.24 -3.56
CA THR A 5 5.80 -13.98 -5.00
C THR A 5 6.50 -12.66 -5.31
N ILE A 6 6.19 -11.59 -4.57
CA ILE A 6 6.87 -10.28 -4.66
C ILE A 6 8.38 -10.45 -4.47
N ARG A 7 8.79 -11.19 -3.43
CA ARG A 7 10.19 -11.49 -3.15
C ARG A 7 10.86 -12.35 -4.23
N LYS A 8 10.14 -13.33 -4.80
CA LYS A 8 10.64 -14.14 -5.93
C LYS A 8 11.01 -13.27 -7.14
N TYR A 9 10.29 -12.18 -7.34
CA TYR A 9 10.60 -11.17 -8.37
C TYR A 9 11.66 -10.15 -7.92
N ARG A 10 12.31 -10.35 -6.77
CA ARG A 10 13.36 -9.50 -6.21
C ARG A 10 12.91 -8.09 -5.86
N HIS A 11 11.64 -7.89 -5.59
CA HIS A 11 11.15 -6.65 -5.01
C HIS A 11 11.47 -6.59 -3.52
N GLU A 12 11.75 -5.41 -3.05
CA GLU A 12 11.82 -5.11 -1.63
C GLU A 12 10.42 -5.06 -1.02
N VAL A 13 10.31 -5.44 0.25
CA VAL A 13 9.08 -5.33 1.05
C VAL A 13 9.36 -4.42 2.21
N GLY A 14 8.54 -3.39 2.37
CA GLY A 14 8.62 -2.41 3.45
C GLY A 14 7.34 -2.29 4.24
N ILE A 15 7.35 -1.44 5.26
CA ILE A 15 6.18 -1.04 6.03
C ILE A 15 5.44 0.09 5.32
N HIS A 16 4.12 0.05 5.31
CA HIS A 16 3.26 1.19 5.00
C HIS A 16 2.59 1.65 6.28
N PHE A 17 3.29 2.49 7.03
CA PHE A 17 2.93 2.88 8.39
C PHE A 17 1.76 3.86 8.40
N ASP A 18 0.74 3.57 9.22
CA ASP A 18 -0.43 4.42 9.42
C ASP A 18 -0.38 5.07 10.80
N GLU A 19 0.07 6.33 10.86
CA GLU A 19 0.18 7.09 12.09
C GLU A 19 -1.15 7.28 12.82
N THR A 20 -2.27 7.19 12.09
CA THR A 20 -3.62 7.40 12.69
C THR A 20 -4.04 6.26 13.60
N GLN A 21 -3.33 5.14 13.60
CA GLN A 21 -3.58 3.99 14.47
C GLN A 21 -2.98 4.15 15.87
N TYR A 22 -2.26 5.25 16.11
CA TYR A 22 -1.48 5.46 17.33
C TYR A 22 -1.66 6.89 17.86
N GLU A 23 -1.55 7.03 19.19
CA GLU A 23 -1.34 8.32 19.82
C GLU A 23 0.18 8.52 20.00
N ILE A 24 0.80 9.31 19.13
CA ILE A 24 2.24 9.49 19.06
C ILE A 24 2.62 10.83 19.70
N ALA A 25 3.39 10.77 20.78
CA ALA A 25 3.75 11.97 21.54
C ALA A 25 5.01 12.69 20.98
N ASN A 26 5.95 11.95 20.39
CA ASN A 26 7.24 12.47 19.93
C ASN A 26 7.87 11.61 18.84
N THR A 27 8.99 12.08 18.29
CA THR A 27 9.71 11.41 17.19
C THR A 27 10.36 10.09 17.60
N GLU A 28 10.78 9.95 18.83
CA GLU A 28 11.37 8.72 19.36
C GLU A 28 10.33 7.60 19.42
N GLU A 29 9.14 7.93 19.89
CA GLU A 29 8.00 6.99 19.92
C GLU A 29 7.55 6.62 18.50
N TYR A 30 7.54 7.58 17.59
CA TYR A 30 7.25 7.35 16.18
C TYR A 30 8.22 6.31 15.59
N ALA A 31 9.51 6.54 15.75
CA ALA A 31 10.54 5.60 15.28
C ALA A 31 10.44 4.23 15.95
N PHE A 32 10.10 4.18 17.23
CA PHE A 32 9.87 2.94 17.98
C PHE A 32 8.71 2.13 17.40
N LEU A 33 7.57 2.76 17.15
CA LEU A 33 6.38 2.10 16.62
C LEU A 33 6.62 1.54 15.21
N ILE A 34 7.27 2.31 14.33
CA ILE A 34 7.65 1.83 13.00
C ILE A 34 8.57 0.61 13.10
N LYS A 35 9.59 0.65 13.96
CA LYS A 35 10.50 -0.49 14.16
C LYS A 35 9.79 -1.71 14.73
N LYS A 36 8.82 -1.51 15.61
CA LYS A 36 7.98 -2.59 16.17
C LYS A 36 7.20 -3.30 15.07
N GLU A 37 6.51 -2.56 14.19
CA GLU A 37 5.78 -3.15 13.06
C GLU A 37 6.75 -3.82 12.07
N ALA A 38 7.89 -3.19 11.78
CA ALA A 38 8.92 -3.75 10.92
C ALA A 38 9.47 -5.08 11.48
N SER A 39 9.66 -5.18 12.79
CA SER A 39 10.09 -6.42 13.45
C SER A 39 9.04 -7.53 13.31
N ILE A 40 7.77 -7.22 13.54
CA ILE A 40 6.66 -8.18 13.39
C ILE A 40 6.61 -8.71 11.95
N LEU A 41 6.67 -7.80 10.97
CA LEU A 41 6.65 -8.20 9.57
C LEU A 41 7.91 -8.99 9.18
N SER A 42 9.09 -8.59 9.68
CA SER A 42 10.35 -9.30 9.46
C SER A 42 10.28 -10.74 9.95
N GLU A 43 9.75 -10.95 11.14
CA GLU A 43 9.55 -12.27 11.72
C GLU A 43 8.57 -13.12 10.89
N ALA A 44 7.44 -12.51 10.52
CA ALA A 44 6.39 -13.20 9.74
C ALA A 44 6.85 -13.66 8.35
N ILE A 45 7.75 -12.93 7.71
CA ILE A 45 8.20 -13.24 6.34
C ILE A 45 9.63 -13.77 6.25
N GLY A 46 10.35 -13.81 7.37
CA GLY A 46 11.71 -14.35 7.48
C GLY A 46 12.77 -13.52 6.76
N VAL A 47 12.58 -12.19 6.65
CA VAL A 47 13.60 -11.27 6.11
C VAL A 47 13.54 -9.93 6.84
N PRO A 48 14.69 -9.24 6.98
CA PRO A 48 14.72 -7.90 7.55
C PRO A 48 13.86 -6.92 6.75
N ILE A 49 13.06 -6.14 7.43
CA ILE A 49 12.35 -4.99 6.87
C ILE A 49 13.12 -3.74 7.26
N THR A 50 13.61 -3.04 6.25
CA THR A 50 14.50 -1.88 6.40
C THR A 50 13.97 -0.63 5.72
N THR A 51 12.75 -0.67 5.18
CA THR A 51 12.11 0.47 4.51
C THR A 51 10.73 0.74 5.06
N VAL A 52 10.35 2.02 5.07
CA VAL A 52 9.02 2.47 5.45
C VAL A 52 8.52 3.55 4.49
N SER A 53 7.23 3.48 4.18
CA SER A 53 6.43 4.56 3.60
C SER A 53 5.30 4.93 4.55
N MET A 54 4.74 6.14 4.40
CA MET A 54 3.68 6.62 5.29
C MET A 54 2.31 6.55 4.61
N HIS A 55 1.31 6.09 5.36
CA HIS A 55 -0.09 6.14 4.96
C HIS A 55 -0.69 7.49 5.40
N ARG A 56 -0.97 8.38 4.45
CA ARG A 56 -1.58 9.70 4.72
C ARG A 56 -0.89 10.48 5.85
N PRO A 57 0.42 10.73 5.75
CA PRO A 57 1.14 11.44 6.80
C PRO A 57 0.56 12.83 7.03
N SER A 58 0.56 13.27 8.28
CA SER A 58 0.23 14.65 8.65
C SER A 58 1.27 15.64 8.12
N GLU A 59 0.91 16.92 8.02
CA GLU A 59 1.85 17.97 7.64
C GLU A 59 3.05 17.99 8.59
N ASN A 60 2.80 17.85 9.88
CA ASN A 60 3.84 17.80 10.90
C ASN A 60 4.84 16.64 10.65
N THR A 61 4.36 15.46 10.28
CA THR A 61 5.20 14.31 9.95
C THR A 61 6.07 14.58 8.72
N LEU A 62 5.51 15.24 7.71
CA LEU A 62 6.25 15.60 6.49
C LEU A 62 7.34 16.67 6.74
N GLU A 63 7.09 17.61 7.66
CA GLU A 63 8.02 18.67 8.01
C GLU A 63 9.15 18.21 8.92
N THR A 64 8.87 17.26 9.80
CA THR A 64 9.81 16.78 10.83
C THR A 64 11.03 16.05 10.26
N ASN A 65 10.99 15.61 8.99
CA ASN A 65 12.06 14.79 8.38
C ASN A 65 12.47 13.62 9.27
N LEU A 66 11.50 12.78 9.63
CA LEU A 66 11.67 11.67 10.54
C LEU A 66 12.80 10.71 10.07
N GLU A 67 13.87 10.67 10.83
CA GLU A 67 14.97 9.73 10.66
C GLU A 67 14.77 8.50 11.55
N ILE A 68 14.87 7.31 10.95
CA ILE A 68 14.70 6.05 11.67
C ILE A 68 16.01 5.28 11.53
N PRO A 69 16.81 5.19 12.60
CA PRO A 69 18.11 4.52 12.53
C PRO A 69 18.02 3.09 12.00
N GLY A 70 18.75 2.82 10.89
CA GLY A 70 18.78 1.52 10.22
C GLY A 70 17.62 1.27 9.25
N MET A 71 16.78 2.27 8.99
CA MET A 71 15.70 2.18 8.00
C MET A 71 15.74 3.34 7.01
N VAL A 72 15.28 3.07 5.79
CA VAL A 72 15.04 4.09 4.76
C VAL A 72 13.59 4.54 4.85
N ASN A 73 13.38 5.83 5.14
CA ASN A 73 12.06 6.44 5.09
C ASN A 73 11.85 7.11 3.73
N SER A 74 10.97 6.52 2.89
CA SER A 74 10.66 7.06 1.56
C SER A 74 9.93 8.40 1.60
N TYR A 75 9.48 8.83 2.79
CA TYR A 75 8.88 10.14 3.05
C TYR A 75 9.86 11.13 3.68
N SER A 76 11.14 10.79 3.75
CA SER A 76 12.18 11.71 4.22
C SER A 76 12.41 12.87 3.21
N ARG A 77 13.02 13.91 3.71
CA ARG A 77 13.36 15.11 2.92
C ARG A 77 14.18 14.77 1.67
N LEU A 78 15.05 13.77 1.73
CA LEU A 78 15.82 13.28 0.60
C LEU A 78 14.92 12.94 -0.59
N PHE A 79 13.89 12.13 -0.37
CA PHE A 79 13.01 11.65 -1.45
C PHE A 79 12.01 12.71 -1.95
N PHE A 80 11.66 13.69 -1.13
CA PHE A 80 10.68 14.72 -1.50
C PHE A 80 11.31 16.04 -1.97
N LYS A 81 12.59 16.31 -1.67
CA LYS A 81 13.26 17.56 -2.04
C LYS A 81 14.31 17.37 -3.10
N GLU A 82 15.04 16.24 -3.08
CA GLU A 82 16.16 16.00 -3.99
C GLU A 82 15.78 15.09 -5.18
N PHE A 83 14.70 14.30 -5.05
CA PHE A 83 14.17 13.48 -6.14
C PHE A 83 13.01 14.20 -6.82
N LYS A 84 12.86 13.98 -8.12
CA LYS A 84 11.61 14.34 -8.81
C LYS A 84 10.51 13.40 -8.39
N TYR A 85 9.55 13.89 -7.61
CA TYR A 85 8.42 13.13 -7.12
C TYR A 85 7.28 13.09 -8.15
N LEU A 86 6.78 11.90 -8.42
CA LEU A 86 5.64 11.63 -9.29
C LEU A 86 4.69 10.65 -8.59
N SER A 87 3.39 10.81 -8.77
CA SER A 87 2.39 9.93 -8.13
C SER A 87 1.17 9.73 -9.01
N ASP A 88 0.63 8.51 -9.00
CA ASP A 88 -0.65 8.13 -9.61
C ASP A 88 -1.84 8.27 -8.63
N SER A 89 -1.70 9.08 -7.58
CA SER A 89 -2.75 9.32 -6.60
C SER A 89 -4.08 9.65 -7.28
N ARG A 90 -5.17 9.00 -6.84
CA ARG A 90 -6.51 9.09 -7.45
C ARG A 90 -6.53 8.68 -8.92
N ARG A 91 -5.61 7.78 -9.34
CA ARG A 91 -5.43 7.34 -10.73
C ARG A 91 -5.19 8.52 -11.68
N HIS A 92 -4.52 9.54 -11.22
CA HIS A 92 -4.26 10.75 -12.00
C HIS A 92 -2.79 11.17 -11.88
N TRP A 93 -2.06 11.04 -12.98
CA TRP A 93 -0.74 11.62 -13.12
C TRP A 93 -0.86 13.13 -13.34
N ARG A 94 -0.35 13.92 -12.42
CA ARG A 94 -0.36 15.39 -12.54
C ARG A 94 0.60 15.91 -13.60
N GLU A 95 1.56 15.08 -13.97
CA GLU A 95 2.62 15.38 -14.93
C GLU A 95 2.79 14.20 -15.89
N PRO A 96 3.33 14.42 -17.11
CA PRO A 96 3.49 13.38 -18.12
C PRO A 96 4.61 12.40 -17.72
N VAL A 97 4.31 11.44 -16.87
CA VAL A 97 5.29 10.52 -16.26
C VAL A 97 6.15 9.78 -17.30
N GLU A 98 5.55 9.32 -18.40
CA GLU A 98 6.30 8.61 -19.44
C GLU A 98 7.35 9.50 -20.12
N GLU A 99 6.99 10.75 -20.41
CA GLU A 99 7.91 11.72 -21.02
C GLU A 99 9.04 12.06 -20.06
N ILE A 100 8.71 12.26 -18.77
CA ILE A 100 9.70 12.55 -17.73
C ILE A 100 10.68 11.39 -17.59
N VAL A 101 10.21 10.16 -17.54
CA VAL A 101 11.07 8.97 -17.45
C VAL A 101 11.95 8.82 -18.72
N ARG A 102 11.37 9.03 -19.91
CA ARG A 102 12.09 8.88 -21.18
C ARG A 102 13.08 10.00 -21.46
N SER A 103 12.79 11.20 -21.00
CA SER A 103 13.65 12.39 -21.24
C SER A 103 14.99 12.33 -20.53
N ASN A 104 15.09 11.50 -19.48
CA ASN A 104 16.27 11.39 -18.61
C ASN A 104 16.77 12.75 -18.07
N GLN A 105 15.84 13.73 -17.94
CA GLN A 105 16.16 15.09 -17.49
C GLN A 105 16.40 15.18 -15.98
N TYR A 106 15.93 14.20 -15.21
CA TYR A 106 16.12 14.12 -13.77
C TYR A 106 17.03 12.95 -13.42
N GLU A 107 18.06 13.22 -12.64
CA GLU A 107 19.01 12.19 -12.19
C GLU A 107 18.35 11.17 -11.28
N ARG A 108 17.35 11.60 -10.50
CA ARG A 108 16.67 10.77 -9.50
C ARG A 108 15.16 10.96 -9.57
N LEU A 109 14.45 9.84 -9.61
CA LEU A 109 13.00 9.81 -9.64
C LEU A 109 12.47 9.07 -8.40
N HIS A 110 11.46 9.66 -7.74
CA HIS A 110 10.65 9.01 -6.73
C HIS A 110 9.23 8.83 -7.28
N ILE A 111 8.89 7.63 -7.70
CA ILE A 111 7.61 7.34 -8.36
C ILE A 111 6.76 6.51 -7.41
N LEU A 112 5.64 7.07 -6.95
CA LEU A 112 4.64 6.39 -6.15
C LEU A 112 3.54 5.85 -7.06
N THR A 113 3.27 4.54 -6.96
CA THR A 113 2.16 3.89 -7.65
C THR A 113 1.29 3.11 -6.68
N HIS A 114 0.00 2.99 -6.99
CA HIS A 114 -0.94 2.24 -6.18
C HIS A 114 -1.41 1.00 -6.94
N ALA A 115 -1.06 -0.19 -6.46
CA ALA A 115 -1.44 -1.47 -7.07
C ALA A 115 -2.97 -1.64 -7.22
N PHE A 116 -3.75 -0.91 -6.44
CA PHE A 116 -5.21 -0.86 -6.55
C PHE A 116 -5.70 -0.46 -7.95
N TRP A 117 -4.93 0.37 -8.66
CA TRP A 117 -5.28 0.82 -10.01
C TRP A 117 -4.83 -0.13 -11.12
N TYR A 118 -4.06 -1.18 -10.79
CA TYR A 118 -3.55 -2.11 -11.80
C TYR A 118 -4.63 -3.05 -12.29
N SER A 119 -4.77 -3.14 -13.61
CA SER A 119 -5.69 -4.07 -14.26
C SER A 119 -5.13 -4.52 -15.60
N LYS A 120 -5.57 -5.71 -16.06
CA LYS A 120 -5.18 -6.23 -17.37
C LYS A 120 -5.79 -5.48 -18.54
N GLN A 121 -6.90 -4.79 -18.29
CA GLN A 121 -7.64 -4.01 -19.28
C GLN A 121 -7.90 -2.62 -18.70
N GLU A 122 -8.00 -1.65 -19.57
CA GLU A 122 -8.39 -0.30 -19.15
C GLU A 122 -9.77 -0.31 -18.51
N GLN A 123 -9.90 0.36 -17.37
CA GLN A 123 -11.13 0.44 -16.59
C GLN A 123 -11.34 1.86 -16.09
N SER A 124 -12.57 2.26 -15.89
CA SER A 124 -12.87 3.51 -15.20
C SER A 124 -12.54 3.41 -13.69
N ILE A 125 -12.37 4.55 -13.03
CA ILE A 125 -12.24 4.60 -11.56
C ILE A 125 -13.49 3.99 -10.91
N HIS A 126 -14.67 4.35 -11.43
CA HIS A 126 -15.95 3.82 -11.00
C HIS A 126 -15.95 2.27 -11.03
N ASP A 127 -15.59 1.67 -12.16
CA ASP A 127 -15.64 0.21 -12.33
C ASP A 127 -14.64 -0.50 -11.41
N THR A 128 -13.46 0.11 -11.21
CA THR A 128 -12.45 -0.43 -10.28
C THR A 128 -12.97 -0.45 -8.85
N VAL A 129 -13.49 0.68 -8.36
CA VAL A 129 -14.04 0.81 -7.00
C VAL A 129 -15.29 -0.04 -6.84
N TYR A 130 -16.19 -0.01 -7.80
CA TYR A 130 -17.44 -0.79 -7.81
C TYR A 130 -17.15 -2.29 -7.68
N ARG A 131 -16.25 -2.81 -8.51
CA ARG A 131 -15.86 -4.22 -8.46
C ARG A 131 -15.22 -4.58 -7.11
N TYR A 132 -14.32 -3.73 -6.59
CA TYR A 132 -13.67 -3.96 -5.31
C TYR A 132 -14.69 -4.04 -4.16
N VAL A 133 -15.60 -3.08 -4.08
CA VAL A 133 -16.63 -3.06 -3.04
C VAL A 133 -17.57 -4.27 -3.15
N ASN A 134 -18.00 -4.61 -4.35
CA ASN A 134 -18.97 -5.69 -4.53
C ASN A 134 -18.37 -7.09 -4.46
N SER A 135 -17.09 -7.28 -4.80
CA SER A 135 -16.40 -8.57 -4.61
C SER A 135 -16.34 -9.00 -3.15
N ALA A 136 -16.29 -8.06 -2.22
CA ALA A 136 -16.22 -8.34 -0.79
C ALA A 136 -17.42 -9.16 -0.28
N ASN A 137 -18.61 -8.99 -0.84
CA ASN A 137 -19.79 -9.76 -0.45
C ASN A 137 -19.65 -11.23 -0.86
N MET A 138 -19.16 -11.49 -2.06
CA MET A 138 -18.90 -12.87 -2.54
C MET A 138 -17.79 -13.55 -1.73
N GLU A 139 -16.71 -12.83 -1.41
CA GLU A 139 -15.62 -13.35 -0.59
C GLU A 139 -16.10 -13.72 0.82
N ARG A 140 -16.94 -12.87 1.44
CA ARG A 140 -17.56 -13.16 2.74
C ARG A 140 -18.43 -14.41 2.67
N TYR A 141 -19.30 -14.53 1.67
CA TYR A 141 -20.11 -15.71 1.47
C TYR A 141 -19.25 -16.98 1.36
N LEU A 142 -18.23 -16.97 0.50
CA LEU A 142 -17.33 -18.10 0.31
C LEU A 142 -16.57 -18.46 1.60
N THR A 143 -16.17 -17.47 2.40
CA THR A 143 -15.54 -17.68 3.70
C THR A 143 -16.48 -18.43 4.64
N TYR A 144 -17.73 -17.98 4.76
CA TYR A 144 -18.73 -18.64 5.60
C TYR A 144 -19.10 -20.03 5.06
N LYS A 145 -19.21 -20.21 3.75
CA LYS A 145 -19.45 -21.51 3.14
C LYS A 145 -18.37 -22.53 3.47
N ASN A 146 -17.13 -22.10 3.62
CA ASN A 146 -16.04 -22.99 4.04
C ASN A 146 -16.09 -23.34 5.54
N ASN A 147 -16.79 -22.55 6.36
CA ASN A 147 -16.89 -22.75 7.82
C ASN A 147 -18.22 -23.39 8.26
N ILE A 148 -19.26 -23.29 7.45
CA ILE A 148 -20.61 -23.79 7.76
C ILE A 148 -20.97 -24.87 6.74
N SER A 149 -21.07 -26.12 7.19
CA SER A 149 -21.24 -27.29 6.33
C SER A 149 -22.56 -27.31 5.56
N ASP A 150 -23.61 -26.69 6.09
CA ASP A 150 -24.94 -26.62 5.48
C ASP A 150 -25.31 -25.18 4.98
N MET A 151 -24.31 -24.38 4.65
CA MET A 151 -24.48 -22.98 4.24
C MET A 151 -25.51 -22.82 3.11
N ASP A 152 -25.57 -23.75 2.15
CA ASP A 152 -26.48 -23.67 1.01
C ASP A 152 -27.97 -23.89 1.44
N SER A 153 -28.24 -24.45 2.63
CA SER A 153 -29.59 -24.52 3.21
C SER A 153 -30.00 -23.21 3.92
N ILE A 154 -29.03 -22.41 4.32
CA ILE A 154 -29.22 -21.13 5.00
C ILE A 154 -29.29 -19.97 4.00
N MET A 155 -28.34 -19.95 3.05
CA MET A 155 -28.24 -18.91 2.03
C MET A 155 -27.54 -19.46 0.79
N MET A 156 -28.17 -19.32 -0.38
CA MET A 156 -27.57 -19.74 -1.64
C MET A 156 -26.66 -18.67 -2.23
N LYS A 157 -25.66 -19.10 -2.99
CA LYS A 157 -24.74 -18.20 -3.69
C LYS A 157 -25.44 -17.15 -4.56
N GLY A 158 -26.61 -17.49 -5.15
CA GLY A 158 -27.41 -16.59 -5.98
C GLY A 158 -28.08 -15.44 -5.21
N GLU A 159 -28.18 -15.55 -3.88
CA GLU A 159 -28.75 -14.52 -3.00
C GLU A 159 -27.70 -13.48 -2.58
N VAL A 160 -26.42 -13.76 -2.85
CA VAL A 160 -25.36 -12.77 -2.61
C VAL A 160 -25.58 -11.61 -3.59
N LEU A 161 -25.83 -10.42 -3.04
CA LEU A 161 -25.96 -9.19 -3.81
C LEU A 161 -24.62 -8.86 -4.49
N CYS A 162 -24.33 -9.58 -5.55
CA CYS A 162 -23.35 -9.17 -6.55
C CYS A 162 -24.10 -8.28 -7.52
N ILE A 163 -24.10 -7.00 -7.29
CA ILE A 163 -24.64 -6.05 -8.26
C ILE A 163 -23.85 -6.27 -9.56
N LYS A 164 -24.57 -6.54 -10.63
CA LYS A 164 -24.05 -6.83 -11.98
C LYS A 164 -23.33 -5.63 -12.56
#